data_1ecdcaf5b5c6a8f1075135b41cc71e67
#
_entry.id   1ecdcaf5b5c6a8f1075135b41cc71e67
#
_cell.length_a   1.000
_cell.length_b   1.000
_cell.length_c   1.000
_cell.angle_alpha   90.00
_cell.angle_beta   90.00
_cell.angle_gamma   90.00
#
_symmetry.space_group_name_H-M   'P 1'
#
loop_
_entity.id
_entity.type
_entity.pdbx_description
1 polymer ?
#
loop_
_entity_poly.entity_id
_entity_poly.type
_entity_poly.pdbx_seq_one_letter_code
_entity_poly.pdbx_strand_id
1 'polypeptide(L)'
;MVTTTDYFDSIQQHVSVIPSDVVDKVVKIWRHEYQKHVGVGKRVFIVGNGGSCAIAEHISTDLNKRCKVKALTLSNNSLLTALTNDYGQENALVEWMKINHFDKTDFLVAISSSGKSKNILRALEYTHNCLASTFSIFGMSGKNIFPQYNYDHSYIHIDSFNYGVIELTSEIILHGIVESLVIE
;
A
#
# COMPACT_ATOMS: atom_id res chain seq x y z
N MET A 1 -28.75 12.01 5.43
CA MET A 1 -28.20 11.93 4.06
C MET A 1 -26.94 12.78 4.08
N VAL A 2 -25.78 12.24 3.69
CA VAL A 2 -24.51 13.00 3.63
C VAL A 2 -24.59 13.93 2.44
N THR A 3 -24.34 15.22 2.61
CA THR A 3 -24.26 16.18 1.51
C THR A 3 -22.89 16.14 0.85
N THR A 4 -22.75 16.72 -0.34
CA THR A 4 -21.46 16.86 -1.03
C THR A 4 -20.47 17.70 -0.20
N THR A 5 -20.97 18.73 0.47
CA THR A 5 -20.18 19.59 1.37
C THR A 5 -19.64 18.78 2.55
N ASP A 6 -20.51 18.04 3.25
CA ASP A 6 -20.09 17.18 4.38
C ASP A 6 -19.01 16.18 3.95
N TYR A 7 -19.09 15.67 2.72
CA TYR A 7 -18.11 14.74 2.17
C TYR A 7 -16.75 15.42 1.94
N PHE A 8 -16.72 16.60 1.33
CA PHE A 8 -15.47 17.35 1.12
C PHE A 8 -14.85 17.83 2.41
N ASP A 9 -15.65 18.30 3.37
CA ASP A 9 -15.17 18.70 4.70
C ASP A 9 -14.54 17.51 5.42
N SER A 10 -15.15 16.32 5.31
CA SER A 10 -14.58 15.09 5.86
C SER A 10 -13.22 14.74 5.25
N ILE A 11 -13.05 14.86 3.94
CA ILE A 11 -11.75 14.62 3.28
C ILE A 11 -10.72 15.62 3.80
N GLN A 12 -11.05 16.91 3.80
CA GLN A 12 -10.14 17.96 4.28
C GLN A 12 -9.68 17.72 5.72
N GLN A 13 -10.60 17.33 6.60
CA GLN A 13 -10.29 17.00 7.99
C GLN A 13 -9.29 15.84 8.07
N HIS A 14 -9.51 14.74 7.34
CA HIS A 14 -8.63 13.59 7.38
C HIS A 14 -7.26 13.88 6.78
N VAL A 15 -7.20 14.70 5.74
CA VAL A 15 -5.92 15.13 5.15
C VAL A 15 -5.12 16.01 6.11
N SER A 16 -5.79 16.90 6.86
CA SER A 16 -5.11 17.82 7.79
C SER A 16 -4.45 17.14 8.98
N VAL A 17 -4.84 15.91 9.30
CA VAL A 17 -4.30 15.13 10.42
C VAL A 17 -3.38 13.97 9.99
N ILE A 18 -2.97 13.93 8.72
CA ILE A 18 -2.01 12.93 8.24
C ILE A 18 -0.69 13.08 9.02
N PRO A 19 -0.18 12.01 9.65
CA PRO A 19 1.08 12.06 10.39
C PRO A 19 2.26 12.17 9.42
N SER A 20 2.74 13.39 9.18
CA SER A 20 3.82 13.67 8.24
C SER A 20 5.12 12.97 8.60
N ASP A 21 5.40 12.76 9.89
CA ASP A 21 6.58 12.05 10.38
C ASP A 21 6.61 10.58 9.90
N VAL A 22 5.45 9.91 9.86
CA VAL A 22 5.35 8.54 9.32
C VAL A 22 5.60 8.54 7.80
N VAL A 23 5.03 9.50 7.08
CA VAL A 23 5.25 9.66 5.63
C VAL A 23 6.72 9.95 5.34
N ASP A 24 7.33 10.88 6.07
CA ASP A 24 8.75 11.25 5.94
C ASP A 24 9.68 10.07 6.21
N LYS A 25 9.34 9.20 7.16
CA LYS A 25 10.09 7.96 7.43
C LYS A 25 10.10 7.05 6.20
N VAL A 26 8.94 6.84 5.57
CA VAL A 26 8.83 6.03 4.35
C VAL A 26 9.62 6.66 3.20
N VAL A 27 9.48 7.97 2.99
CA VAL A 27 10.24 8.71 1.97
C VAL A 27 11.74 8.56 2.16
N LYS A 28 12.25 8.67 3.39
CA LYS A 28 13.68 8.50 3.69
C LYS A 28 14.17 7.10 3.36
N ILE A 29 13.40 6.06 3.75
CA ILE A 29 13.72 4.66 3.43
C ILE A 29 13.76 4.47 1.91
N TRP A 30 12.73 4.90 1.19
CA TRP A 30 12.65 4.66 -0.25
C TRP A 30 13.71 5.44 -1.02
N ARG A 31 14.00 6.68 -0.64
CA ARG A 31 15.07 7.46 -1.25
C ARG A 31 16.44 6.81 -1.06
N HIS A 32 16.71 6.32 0.13
CA HIS A 32 18.01 5.71 0.42
C HIS A 32 18.14 4.30 -0.17
N GLU A 33 17.13 3.44 0.04
CA GLU A 33 17.25 2.01 -0.25
C GLU A 33 16.81 1.63 -1.67
N TYR A 34 15.81 2.31 -2.22
CA TYR A 34 15.15 1.91 -3.46
C TYR A 34 15.46 2.83 -4.63
N GLN A 35 15.71 4.11 -4.39
CA GLN A 35 15.99 5.08 -5.44
C GLN A 35 17.51 5.18 -5.73
N LYS A 36 18.36 5.21 -4.70
CA LYS A 36 19.83 5.30 -4.90
C LYS A 36 20.44 3.98 -5.38
N HIS A 37 19.80 2.87 -5.12
CA HIS A 37 20.29 1.53 -5.48
C HIS A 37 19.50 0.92 -6.64
N VAL A 38 19.10 1.72 -7.60
CA VAL A 38 18.47 1.26 -8.85
C VAL A 38 19.37 0.21 -9.52
N GLY A 39 18.86 -1.00 -9.69
CA GLY A 39 19.61 -2.12 -10.29
C GLY A 39 20.08 -3.20 -9.31
N VAL A 40 19.95 -3.01 -8.00
CA VAL A 40 20.37 -4.01 -6.98
C VAL A 40 19.21 -4.95 -6.57
N GLY A 41 18.16 -5.03 -7.37
CA GLY A 41 17.09 -6.00 -7.15
C GLY A 41 15.98 -5.58 -6.17
N LYS A 42 16.12 -4.47 -5.44
CA LYS A 42 15.12 -3.99 -4.48
C LYS A 42 13.85 -3.48 -5.16
N ARG A 43 12.68 -3.89 -4.67
CA ARG A 43 11.38 -3.59 -5.29
C ARG A 43 10.35 -3.19 -4.23
N VAL A 44 9.40 -2.37 -4.65
CA VAL A 44 8.23 -2.01 -3.85
C VAL A 44 7.02 -2.74 -4.41
N PHE A 45 6.42 -3.62 -3.63
CA PHE A 45 5.17 -4.29 -3.96
C PHE A 45 4.01 -3.49 -3.37
N ILE A 46 2.98 -3.22 -4.15
CA ILE A 46 1.81 -2.46 -3.69
C ILE A 46 0.57 -3.33 -3.90
N VAL A 47 -0.18 -3.56 -2.83
CA VAL A 47 -1.36 -4.42 -2.85
C VAL A 47 -2.59 -3.73 -2.28
N GLY A 48 -3.75 -3.99 -2.88
CA GLY A 48 -5.04 -3.49 -2.48
C GLY A 48 -6.16 -4.27 -3.16
N ASN A 49 -7.41 -4.03 -2.77
CA ASN A 49 -8.61 -4.57 -3.42
C ASN A 49 -9.49 -3.41 -3.90
N GLY A 50 -10.24 -3.60 -5.01
CA GLY A 50 -11.18 -2.61 -5.53
C GLY A 50 -10.52 -1.25 -5.79
N GLY A 51 -11.04 -0.16 -5.19
CA GLY A 51 -10.45 1.19 -5.31
C GLY A 51 -9.01 1.24 -4.80
N SER A 52 -8.68 0.52 -3.72
CA SER A 52 -7.30 0.41 -3.24
C SER A 52 -6.37 -0.29 -4.25
N CYS A 53 -6.89 -1.20 -5.10
CA CYS A 53 -6.12 -1.80 -6.19
C CYS A 53 -5.84 -0.78 -7.30
N ALA A 54 -6.84 0.04 -7.66
CA ALA A 54 -6.66 1.12 -8.64
C ALA A 54 -5.59 2.12 -8.19
N ILE A 55 -5.59 2.49 -6.90
CA ILE A 55 -4.53 3.31 -6.30
C ILE A 55 -3.17 2.61 -6.42
N ALA A 56 -3.08 1.31 -6.09
CA ALA A 56 -1.84 0.54 -6.20
C ALA A 56 -1.28 0.55 -7.64
N GLU A 57 -2.14 0.38 -8.65
CA GLU A 57 -1.77 0.43 -10.08
C GLU A 57 -1.25 1.81 -10.48
N HIS A 58 -1.94 2.87 -10.07
CA HIS A 58 -1.55 4.24 -10.38
C HIS A 58 -0.21 4.60 -9.74
N ILE A 59 -0.08 4.39 -8.45
CA ILE A 59 1.14 4.70 -7.69
C ILE A 59 2.34 3.87 -8.17
N SER A 60 2.14 2.59 -8.51
CA SER A 60 3.23 1.78 -9.08
C SER A 60 3.73 2.36 -10.40
N THR A 61 2.82 2.89 -11.23
CA THR A 61 3.17 3.56 -12.49
C THR A 61 4.01 4.81 -12.24
N ASP A 62 3.60 5.65 -11.30
CA ASP A 62 4.32 6.89 -10.99
C ASP A 62 5.70 6.61 -10.36
N LEU A 63 5.81 5.66 -9.45
CA LEU A 63 7.09 5.26 -8.87
C LEU A 63 8.08 4.77 -9.94
N ASN A 64 7.62 3.93 -10.87
CA ASN A 64 8.46 3.45 -11.98
C ASN A 64 8.85 4.60 -12.93
N LYS A 65 7.88 5.40 -13.37
CA LYS A 65 8.07 6.41 -14.41
C LYS A 65 8.81 7.65 -13.92
N ARG A 66 8.44 8.17 -12.73
CA ARG A 66 8.88 9.47 -12.22
C ARG A 66 10.01 9.37 -11.19
N CYS A 67 10.00 8.31 -10.36
CA CYS A 67 10.91 8.18 -9.23
C CYS A 67 12.03 7.17 -9.45
N LYS A 68 12.01 6.43 -10.57
CA LYS A 68 12.96 5.31 -10.86
C LYS A 68 12.98 4.25 -9.75
N VAL A 69 11.91 4.11 -8.99
CA VAL A 69 11.71 3.05 -8.00
C VAL A 69 11.01 1.90 -8.69
N LYS A 70 11.59 0.69 -8.65
CA LYS A 70 10.96 -0.50 -9.22
C LYS A 70 9.75 -0.92 -8.39
N ALA A 71 8.57 -0.54 -8.83
CA ALA A 71 7.31 -0.85 -8.16
C ALA A 71 6.50 -1.89 -8.96
N LEU A 72 5.81 -2.78 -8.26
CA LEU A 72 5.04 -3.90 -8.80
C LEU A 72 3.66 -3.94 -8.13
N THR A 73 2.64 -4.24 -8.92
CA THR A 73 1.30 -4.57 -8.43
C THR A 73 0.69 -5.70 -9.28
N LEU A 74 -0.29 -6.42 -8.73
CA LEU A 74 -0.98 -7.48 -9.47
C LEU A 74 -2.09 -6.87 -10.32
N SER A 75 -1.73 -6.41 -11.53
CA SER A 75 -2.66 -5.81 -12.50
C SER A 75 -3.04 -6.74 -13.66
N ASN A 76 -2.46 -7.93 -13.73
CA ASN A 76 -2.79 -8.91 -14.76
C ASN A 76 -4.02 -9.72 -14.35
N ASN A 77 -5.16 -9.45 -14.97
CA ASN A 77 -6.43 -10.12 -14.68
C ASN A 77 -6.39 -11.64 -14.89
N SER A 78 -5.69 -12.12 -15.93
CA SER A 78 -5.57 -13.56 -16.18
C SER A 78 -4.78 -14.23 -15.07
N LEU A 79 -3.69 -13.62 -14.61
CA LEU A 79 -2.93 -14.15 -13.49
C LEU A 79 -3.72 -14.11 -12.18
N LEU A 80 -4.42 -12.99 -11.89
CA LEU A 80 -5.26 -12.87 -10.70
C LEU A 80 -6.33 -13.95 -10.66
N THR A 81 -7.04 -14.19 -11.76
CA THR A 81 -8.11 -15.19 -11.82
C THR A 81 -7.55 -16.62 -11.72
N ALA A 82 -6.41 -16.93 -12.33
CA ALA A 82 -5.74 -18.22 -12.19
C ALA A 82 -5.30 -18.47 -10.73
N LEU A 83 -4.61 -17.51 -10.11
CA LEU A 83 -4.19 -17.62 -8.71
C LEU A 83 -5.37 -17.75 -7.75
N THR A 84 -6.45 -17.01 -8.00
CA THR A 84 -7.68 -17.10 -7.20
C THR A 84 -8.34 -18.47 -7.34
N ASN A 85 -8.38 -19.03 -8.56
CA ASN A 85 -8.94 -20.35 -8.82
C ASN A 85 -8.12 -21.47 -8.15
N ASP A 86 -6.80 -21.39 -8.24
CA ASP A 86 -5.91 -22.48 -7.84
C ASP A 86 -5.60 -22.44 -6.33
N TYR A 87 -5.50 -21.26 -5.73
CA TYR A 87 -5.05 -21.07 -4.34
C TYR A 87 -6.08 -20.40 -3.44
N GLY A 88 -7.21 -19.96 -3.99
CA GLY A 88 -8.22 -19.16 -3.30
C GLY A 88 -7.86 -17.69 -3.20
N GLN A 89 -8.89 -16.85 -3.09
CA GLN A 89 -8.74 -15.39 -3.02
C GLN A 89 -7.81 -14.93 -1.88
N GLU A 90 -7.84 -15.61 -0.76
CA GLU A 90 -7.05 -15.25 0.43
C GLU A 90 -5.54 -15.40 0.18
N ASN A 91 -5.13 -16.32 -0.69
CA ASN A 91 -3.72 -16.64 -0.94
C ASN A 91 -3.19 -16.04 -2.26
N ALA A 92 -4.07 -15.55 -3.15
CA ALA A 92 -3.69 -15.09 -4.49
C ALA A 92 -2.54 -14.05 -4.48
N LEU A 93 -2.56 -13.09 -3.53
CA LEU A 93 -1.49 -12.09 -3.41
C LEU A 93 -0.18 -12.72 -2.93
N VAL A 94 -0.23 -13.65 -1.99
CA VAL A 94 0.96 -14.35 -1.50
C VAL A 94 1.59 -15.17 -2.62
N GLU A 95 0.79 -15.89 -3.39
CA GLU A 95 1.30 -16.67 -4.52
C GLU A 95 1.89 -15.79 -5.62
N TRP A 96 1.26 -14.62 -5.89
CA TRP A 96 1.83 -13.62 -6.77
C TRP A 96 3.20 -13.09 -6.26
N MET A 97 3.32 -12.83 -4.96
CA MET A 97 4.59 -12.40 -4.35
C MET A 97 5.66 -13.49 -4.50
N LYS A 98 5.30 -14.78 -4.28
CA LYS A 98 6.21 -15.92 -4.48
C LYS A 98 6.68 -16.06 -5.92
N ILE A 99 5.77 -15.95 -6.91
CA ILE A 99 6.11 -15.99 -8.35
C ILE A 99 7.12 -14.88 -8.70
N ASN A 100 7.01 -13.73 -8.04
CA ASN A 100 7.94 -12.62 -8.23
C ASN A 100 9.16 -12.71 -7.33
N HIS A 101 9.40 -13.83 -6.64
CA HIS A 101 10.56 -14.02 -5.76
C HIS A 101 10.70 -12.91 -4.70
N PHE A 102 9.58 -12.55 -4.05
CA PHE A 102 9.58 -11.56 -2.96
C PHE A 102 10.47 -12.03 -1.81
N ASP A 103 11.37 -11.17 -1.35
CA ASP A 103 12.31 -11.47 -0.27
C ASP A 103 12.53 -10.28 0.70
N LYS A 104 13.43 -10.46 1.66
CA LYS A 104 13.75 -9.48 2.71
C LYS A 104 14.26 -8.14 2.21
N THR A 105 14.66 -8.03 0.95
CA THR A 105 15.17 -6.78 0.34
C THR A 105 14.05 -5.96 -0.30
N ASP A 106 12.86 -6.56 -0.45
CA ASP A 106 11.69 -5.91 -0.99
C ASP A 106 10.91 -5.12 0.09
N PHE A 107 9.98 -4.33 -0.34
CA PHE A 107 9.11 -3.54 0.51
C PHE A 107 7.65 -3.77 0.11
N LEU A 108 6.75 -3.98 1.09
CA LEU A 108 5.32 -4.10 0.84
C LEU A 108 4.59 -2.82 1.25
N VAL A 109 3.78 -2.27 0.34
CA VAL A 109 2.74 -1.30 0.66
C VAL A 109 1.39 -2.02 0.64
N ALA A 110 0.68 -2.00 1.75
CA ALA A 110 -0.62 -2.64 1.90
C ALA A 110 -1.73 -1.60 2.12
N ILE A 111 -2.72 -1.56 1.23
CA ILE A 111 -3.85 -0.63 1.29
C ILE A 111 -5.14 -1.45 1.54
N SER A 112 -5.85 -1.13 2.62
CA SER A 112 -7.09 -1.84 2.96
C SER A 112 -8.10 -0.93 3.66
N SER A 113 -9.09 -0.41 2.92
CA SER A 113 -10.11 0.48 3.50
C SER A 113 -10.86 -0.16 4.67
N SER A 114 -11.19 -1.45 4.59
CA SER A 114 -11.87 -2.16 5.69
C SER A 114 -10.95 -2.58 6.83
N GLY A 115 -9.66 -2.70 6.57
CA GLY A 115 -8.69 -3.28 7.50
C GLY A 115 -8.90 -4.77 7.82
N LYS A 116 -9.76 -5.48 7.04
CA LYS A 116 -10.15 -6.88 7.30
C LYS A 116 -9.93 -7.82 6.12
N SER A 117 -9.42 -7.30 5.00
CA SER A 117 -9.25 -8.09 3.77
C SER A 117 -8.23 -9.20 4.00
N LYS A 118 -8.68 -10.44 4.00
CA LYS A 118 -7.85 -11.60 4.36
C LYS A 118 -6.63 -11.76 3.44
N ASN A 119 -6.76 -11.52 2.15
CA ASN A 119 -5.63 -11.54 1.21
C ASN A 119 -4.56 -10.48 1.56
N ILE A 120 -4.96 -9.29 2.01
CA ILE A 120 -4.03 -8.24 2.45
C ILE A 120 -3.34 -8.65 3.76
N LEU A 121 -4.10 -9.17 4.72
CA LEU A 121 -3.54 -9.69 5.99
C LEU A 121 -2.55 -10.83 5.76
N ARG A 122 -2.85 -11.76 4.82
CA ARG A 122 -1.94 -12.85 4.43
C ARG A 122 -0.67 -12.33 3.75
N ALA A 123 -0.79 -11.29 2.91
CA ALA A 123 0.39 -10.65 2.30
C ALA A 123 1.30 -10.00 3.36
N LEU A 124 0.73 -9.34 4.37
CA LEU A 124 1.49 -8.78 5.50
C LEU A 124 2.19 -9.87 6.32
N GLU A 125 1.47 -10.95 6.66
CA GLU A 125 2.04 -12.10 7.38
C GLU A 125 3.19 -12.74 6.59
N TYR A 126 3.02 -12.93 5.28
CA TYR A 126 4.07 -13.45 4.41
C TYR A 126 5.29 -12.53 4.37
N THR A 127 5.07 -11.21 4.25
CA THR A 127 6.15 -10.22 4.26
C THR A 127 6.95 -10.25 5.56
N HIS A 128 6.26 -10.36 6.70
CA HIS A 128 6.93 -10.52 7.99
C HIS A 128 7.79 -11.78 8.05
N ASN A 129 7.26 -12.91 7.57
CA ASN A 129 8.00 -14.18 7.53
C ASN A 129 9.23 -14.10 6.61
N CYS A 130 9.19 -13.23 5.59
CA CYS A 130 10.35 -12.93 4.73
C CYS A 130 11.33 -11.93 5.38
N LEU A 131 11.05 -11.37 6.56
CA LEU A 131 11.81 -10.31 7.21
C LEU A 131 11.94 -9.03 6.36
N ALA A 132 10.93 -8.75 5.53
CA ALA A 132 10.85 -7.57 4.68
C ALA A 132 10.08 -6.44 5.36
N SER A 133 10.35 -5.21 4.98
CA SER A 133 9.71 -4.02 5.55
C SER A 133 8.33 -3.76 4.92
N THR A 134 7.46 -3.09 5.70
CA THR A 134 6.09 -2.77 5.28
C THR A 134 5.72 -1.32 5.54
N PHE A 135 4.79 -0.80 4.73
CA PHE A 135 4.00 0.38 5.02
C PHE A 135 2.52 0.07 4.77
N SER A 136 1.66 0.37 5.73
CA SER A 136 0.24 0.05 5.61
C SER A 136 -0.64 1.27 5.76
N ILE A 137 -1.67 1.37 4.92
CA ILE A 137 -2.74 2.38 5.06
C ILE A 137 -4.06 1.63 5.18
N PHE A 138 -4.79 1.91 6.24
CA PHE A 138 -6.07 1.25 6.49
C PHE A 138 -7.07 2.17 7.18
N GLY A 139 -8.35 1.79 7.11
CA GLY A 139 -9.44 2.51 7.76
C GLY A 139 -10.33 1.62 8.61
N MET A 140 -11.53 2.07 8.88
CA MET A 140 -12.58 1.37 9.59
C MET A 140 -12.09 0.68 10.88
N SER A 141 -12.35 -0.62 10.98
CA SER A 141 -11.97 -1.43 12.14
C SER A 141 -10.53 -1.97 12.09
N GLY A 142 -9.75 -1.59 11.10
CA GLY A 142 -8.37 -2.02 10.93
C GLY A 142 -7.46 -1.68 12.11
N LYS A 143 -7.81 -0.63 12.89
CA LYS A 143 -7.08 -0.20 14.08
C LYS A 143 -6.76 -1.32 15.07
N ASN A 144 -7.63 -2.32 15.18
CA ASN A 144 -7.45 -3.44 16.11
C ASN A 144 -6.82 -4.68 15.45
N ILE A 145 -6.66 -4.68 14.14
CA ILE A 145 -6.22 -5.85 13.37
C ILE A 145 -4.85 -5.62 12.74
N PHE A 146 -4.68 -4.54 11.98
CA PHE A 146 -3.47 -4.27 11.23
C PHE A 146 -2.20 -4.15 12.06
N PRO A 147 -2.19 -3.52 13.25
CA PRO A 147 -0.97 -3.42 14.05
C PRO A 147 -0.35 -4.78 14.43
N GLN A 148 -1.18 -5.85 14.47
CA GLN A 148 -0.69 -7.20 14.74
C GLN A 148 0.11 -7.82 13.59
N TYR A 149 -0.06 -7.29 12.38
CA TYR A 149 0.59 -7.75 11.14
C TYR A 149 1.65 -6.77 10.63
N ASN A 150 1.73 -5.56 11.21
CA ASN A 150 2.71 -4.55 10.80
C ASN A 150 3.79 -4.42 11.86
N TYR A 151 4.78 -5.27 11.75
CA TYR A 151 5.86 -5.39 12.73
C TYR A 151 6.84 -4.22 12.72
N ASP A 152 6.91 -3.45 11.61
CA ASP A 152 7.77 -2.26 11.50
C ASP A 152 7.11 -0.99 12.05
N HIS A 153 5.85 -1.07 12.50
CA HIS A 153 5.06 0.05 13.00
C HIS A 153 4.96 1.25 12.04
N SER A 154 5.17 1.02 10.75
CA SER A 154 5.02 2.04 9.71
C SER A 154 3.63 1.91 9.08
N TYR A 155 2.65 2.54 9.71
CA TYR A 155 1.28 2.53 9.23
C TYR A 155 0.54 3.85 9.49
N ILE A 156 -0.49 4.10 8.70
CA ILE A 156 -1.46 5.19 8.90
C ILE A 156 -2.86 4.58 9.01
N HIS A 157 -3.55 4.89 10.10
CA HIS A 157 -4.96 4.61 10.27
C HIS A 157 -5.78 5.85 9.94
N ILE A 158 -6.66 5.74 8.95
CA ILE A 158 -7.63 6.78 8.58
C ILE A 158 -8.91 6.49 9.36
N ASP A 159 -9.22 7.31 10.35
CA ASP A 159 -10.36 7.12 11.27
C ASP A 159 -11.69 7.49 10.59
N SER A 160 -12.06 6.71 9.59
CA SER A 160 -13.30 6.86 8.82
C SER A 160 -13.94 5.51 8.55
N PHE A 161 -15.27 5.50 8.39
CA PHE A 161 -16.06 4.36 7.91
C PHE A 161 -16.54 4.54 6.46
N ASN A 162 -16.16 5.63 5.81
CA ASN A 162 -16.50 5.91 4.42
C ASN A 162 -15.38 5.46 3.49
N TYR A 163 -15.69 4.55 2.56
CA TYR A 163 -14.74 4.02 1.59
C TYR A 163 -14.07 5.13 0.77
N GLY A 164 -14.86 6.07 0.21
CA GLY A 164 -14.34 7.13 -0.63
C GLY A 164 -13.39 8.07 0.13
N VAL A 165 -13.68 8.38 1.40
CA VAL A 165 -12.78 9.18 2.25
C VAL A 165 -11.46 8.45 2.47
N ILE A 166 -11.52 7.15 2.81
CA ILE A 166 -10.31 6.34 3.07
C ILE A 166 -9.48 6.19 1.79
N GLU A 167 -10.10 5.88 0.67
CA GLU A 167 -9.44 5.71 -0.61
C GLU A 167 -8.75 7.00 -1.08
N LEU A 168 -9.48 8.13 -1.10
CA LEU A 168 -8.90 9.41 -1.51
C LEU A 168 -7.78 9.87 -0.56
N THR A 169 -7.96 9.71 0.76
CA THR A 169 -6.89 10.06 1.71
C THR A 169 -5.66 9.15 1.53
N SER A 170 -5.86 7.85 1.25
CA SER A 170 -4.76 6.93 0.95
C SER A 170 -4.00 7.34 -0.31
N GLU A 171 -4.71 7.75 -1.34
CA GLU A 171 -4.13 8.23 -2.59
C GLU A 171 -3.33 9.52 -2.38
N ILE A 172 -3.85 10.48 -1.62
CA ILE A 172 -3.14 11.72 -1.26
C ILE A 172 -1.84 11.42 -0.51
N ILE A 173 -1.85 10.50 0.46
CA ILE A 173 -0.66 10.07 1.20
C ILE A 173 0.40 9.51 0.24
N LEU A 174 0.01 8.62 -0.63
CA LEU A 174 0.93 7.95 -1.55
C LEU A 174 1.45 8.90 -2.63
N HIS A 175 0.63 9.85 -3.12
CA HIS A 175 1.11 10.94 -3.98
C HIS A 175 2.11 11.83 -3.26
N GLY A 176 1.90 12.15 -1.99
CA GLY A 176 2.87 12.89 -1.18
C GLY A 176 4.24 12.20 -1.12
N ILE A 177 4.25 10.86 -1.02
CA ILE A 177 5.50 10.07 -1.11
C ILE A 177 6.11 10.16 -2.50
N VAL A 178 5.31 9.98 -3.56
CA VAL A 178 5.76 10.06 -4.96
C VAL A 178 6.39 11.42 -5.24
N GLU A 179 5.68 12.52 -4.96
CA GLU A 179 6.18 13.89 -5.19
C GLU A 179 7.48 14.17 -4.44
N SER A 180 7.61 13.64 -3.22
CA SER A 180 8.85 13.76 -2.46
C SER A 180 10.03 12.97 -3.04
N LEU A 181 9.78 12.00 -3.93
CA LEU A 181 10.79 11.14 -4.55
C LEU A 181 11.09 11.50 -6.01
N VAL A 182 10.32 12.39 -6.63
CA VAL A 182 10.58 12.81 -8.02
C VAL A 182 12.00 13.33 -8.16
N ILE A 183 12.71 12.88 -9.20
CA ILE A 183 14.03 13.35 -9.59
C ILE A 183 13.83 14.34 -10.76
N GLU A 184 14.15 15.58 -10.53
CA GLU A 184 14.21 16.61 -11.57
C GLU A 184 15.33 16.34 -12.61
#